data_ad6bfc3be8db597ff0fd8cfdb37adb9c
#
_entry.id   ad6bfc3be8db597ff0fd8cfdb37adb9c
#
_cell.length_a   1.000
_cell.length_b   1.000
_cell.length_c   1.000
_cell.angle_alpha   90.00
_cell.angle_beta   90.00
_cell.angle_gamma   90.00
#
_symmetry.space_group_name_H-M   'P 1'
#
loop_
_entity.id
_entity.type
_entity.pdbx_description
1 polymer ?
#
loop_
_entity_poly.entity_id
_entity_poly.type
_entity_poly.pdbx_seq_one_letter_code
_entity_poly.pdbx_strand_id
1 'polypeptide(L)'
;MSPTGNIQYPKRRLFEQIVKVFEDSGRVVPVFMDKHIADNWTDAKWIYDTARRLKVPLMAGSSLPVLWRYPAVDVARDAQLEQIVAVSYHTLTAYGFHALEMVQTLAERRKGGETGIKWVQTLEGEAVWEAGEKGVYDPKLLEAAMSRLRDLRRGKRTTREAAQNPSLMIIQYSDGLRASILTLNGAANEWSVAWRAKGGKTDSTLFWTQEARPFMHFTYLLDGFEKMVQTGQPTWPAERTLMTSGALDALLTSKTYNGGRIETPHLNFSYRSDWNWKQPPDPPPGRPIPGQ
;
A
#
# COMPACT_ATOMS: atom_id res chain seq x y z
N MET A 1 8.96 -19.19 7.46
CA MET A 1 9.18 -17.78 7.06
C MET A 1 10.29 -17.75 6.01
N SER A 2 10.26 -16.75 5.11
CA SER A 2 11.35 -16.51 4.16
C SER A 2 12.64 -16.10 4.89
N PRO A 3 13.80 -16.07 4.21
CA PRO A 3 15.04 -15.52 4.78
C PRO A 3 14.90 -14.08 5.29
N THR A 4 13.97 -13.30 4.73
CA THR A 4 13.67 -11.92 5.14
C THR A 4 12.64 -11.83 6.27
N GLY A 5 12.19 -12.96 6.83
CA GLY A 5 11.17 -13.01 7.88
C GLY A 5 9.74 -12.80 7.38
N ASN A 6 9.52 -12.75 6.06
CA ASN A 6 8.17 -12.65 5.49
C ASN A 6 7.40 -13.96 5.71
N ILE A 7 6.07 -13.85 5.84
CA ILE A 7 5.18 -15.01 5.90
C ILE A 7 5.12 -15.62 4.51
N GLN A 8 5.37 -16.91 4.41
CA GLN A 8 5.30 -17.63 3.14
C GLN A 8 3.87 -18.11 2.88
N TYR A 9 3.35 -17.76 1.71
CA TYR A 9 2.06 -18.21 1.22
C TYR A 9 2.26 -19.09 -0.04
N PRO A 10 1.53 -20.17 -0.24
CA PRO A 10 1.72 -21.08 -1.37
C PRO A 10 1.15 -20.53 -2.69
N LYS A 11 1.23 -19.22 -2.91
CA LYS A 11 0.56 -18.54 -4.03
C LYS A 11 1.07 -18.98 -5.38
N ARG A 12 2.39 -19.10 -5.54
CA ARG A 12 2.98 -19.60 -6.77
C ARG A 12 2.50 -21.01 -7.08
N ARG A 13 2.62 -21.92 -6.11
CA ARG A 13 2.15 -23.32 -6.27
C ARG A 13 0.67 -23.42 -6.66
N LEU A 14 -0.17 -22.60 -6.03
CA LEU A 14 -1.60 -22.56 -6.36
C LEU A 14 -1.84 -21.98 -7.76
N PHE A 15 -1.10 -20.97 -8.15
CA PHE A 15 -1.23 -20.39 -9.48
C PHE A 15 -0.70 -21.32 -10.57
N GLU A 16 0.36 -22.10 -10.32
CA GLU A 16 0.83 -23.17 -11.21
C GLU A 16 -0.27 -24.19 -11.49
N GLN A 17 -1.06 -24.58 -10.48
CA GLN A 17 -2.19 -25.49 -10.65
C GLN A 17 -3.30 -24.86 -11.51
N ILE A 18 -3.60 -23.57 -11.30
CA ILE A 18 -4.56 -22.83 -12.12
C ILE A 18 -4.07 -22.76 -13.58
N VAL A 19 -2.80 -22.43 -13.79
CA VAL A 19 -2.16 -22.37 -15.11
C VAL A 19 -2.30 -23.71 -15.85
N LYS A 20 -2.03 -24.81 -15.16
CA LYS A 20 -2.19 -26.15 -15.76
C LYS A 20 -3.63 -26.38 -16.23
N VAL A 21 -4.64 -26.01 -15.46
CA VAL A 21 -6.06 -26.13 -15.88
C VAL A 21 -6.34 -25.26 -17.10
N PHE A 22 -5.78 -24.03 -17.17
CA PHE A 22 -5.95 -23.15 -18.32
C PHE A 22 -5.31 -23.72 -19.59
N GLU A 23 -4.12 -24.29 -19.47
CA GLU A 23 -3.41 -24.89 -20.59
C GLU A 23 -4.11 -26.17 -21.05
N ASP A 24 -4.55 -27.04 -20.14
CA ASP A 24 -5.25 -28.29 -20.45
C ASP A 24 -6.64 -28.03 -21.09
N SER A 25 -7.35 -26.99 -20.66
CA SER A 25 -8.70 -26.66 -21.15
C SER A 25 -8.73 -25.70 -22.34
N GLY A 26 -7.64 -25.01 -22.63
CA GLY A 26 -7.60 -23.92 -23.61
C GLY A 26 -8.43 -22.70 -23.23
N ARG A 27 -8.87 -22.59 -21.97
CA ARG A 27 -9.73 -21.49 -21.47
C ARG A 27 -9.13 -20.82 -20.26
N VAL A 28 -9.17 -19.50 -20.23
CA VAL A 28 -8.78 -18.68 -19.07
C VAL A 28 -10.01 -18.01 -18.45
N VAL A 29 -9.95 -17.77 -17.15
CA VAL A 29 -10.96 -17.00 -16.42
C VAL A 29 -10.25 -15.92 -15.60
N PRO A 30 -10.95 -14.83 -15.21
CA PRO A 30 -10.41 -13.81 -14.33
C PRO A 30 -9.90 -14.42 -13.01
N VAL A 31 -8.74 -13.94 -12.56
CA VAL A 31 -8.12 -14.37 -11.29
C VAL A 31 -7.92 -13.16 -10.40
N PHE A 32 -8.42 -13.26 -9.17
CA PHE A 32 -8.13 -12.30 -8.11
C PHE A 32 -7.19 -12.92 -7.07
N MET A 33 -6.13 -12.20 -6.73
CA MET A 33 -5.22 -12.57 -5.65
C MET A 33 -5.37 -11.60 -4.48
N ASP A 34 -5.92 -12.09 -3.38
CA ASP A 34 -5.84 -11.32 -2.13
C ASP A 34 -4.37 -11.01 -1.81
N LYS A 35 -4.15 -9.89 -1.20
CA LYS A 35 -2.82 -9.36 -0.85
C LYS A 35 -1.77 -10.45 -0.61
N HIS A 36 -0.64 -10.34 -1.11
CA HIS A 36 0.02 -9.67 -2.19
C HIS A 36 0.03 -10.58 -3.43
N ILE A 37 0.76 -10.30 -4.52
CA ILE A 37 0.88 -11.29 -5.61
C ILE A 37 1.63 -12.52 -5.11
N ALA A 38 2.79 -12.31 -4.49
CA ALA A 38 3.53 -13.33 -3.74
C ALA A 38 4.37 -12.68 -2.64
N ASP A 39 4.94 -13.47 -1.75
CA ASP A 39 5.74 -13.07 -0.61
C ASP A 39 7.21 -12.73 -0.96
N ASN A 40 7.60 -12.94 -2.20
CA ASN A 40 8.89 -12.54 -2.75
C ASN A 40 8.77 -12.06 -4.20
N TRP A 41 9.74 -11.26 -4.65
CA TRP A 41 9.74 -10.70 -5.99
C TRP A 41 9.75 -11.74 -7.10
N THR A 42 10.57 -12.78 -6.98
CA THR A 42 10.73 -13.80 -8.02
C THR A 42 9.41 -14.48 -8.34
N ASP A 43 8.67 -14.88 -7.32
CA ASP A 43 7.39 -15.54 -7.49
C ASP A 43 6.30 -14.55 -7.94
N ALA A 44 6.29 -13.32 -7.39
CA ALA A 44 5.36 -12.29 -7.81
C ALA A 44 5.52 -11.96 -9.31
N LYS A 45 6.76 -11.78 -9.76
CA LYS A 45 7.08 -11.51 -11.17
C LYS A 45 6.70 -12.68 -12.08
N TRP A 46 7.00 -13.91 -11.67
CA TRP A 46 6.62 -15.10 -12.42
C TRP A 46 5.10 -15.24 -12.59
N ILE A 47 4.34 -15.03 -11.52
CA ILE A 47 2.87 -15.05 -11.56
C ILE A 47 2.35 -14.00 -12.55
N TYR A 48 2.83 -12.77 -12.40
CA TYR A 48 2.43 -11.65 -13.24
C TYR A 48 2.75 -11.89 -14.73
N ASP A 49 3.99 -12.32 -15.04
CA ASP A 49 4.41 -12.59 -16.43
C ASP A 49 3.62 -13.75 -17.03
N THR A 50 3.36 -14.80 -16.26
CA THR A 50 2.58 -15.96 -16.71
C THR A 50 1.12 -15.55 -16.97
N ALA A 51 0.52 -14.73 -16.10
CA ALA A 51 -0.83 -14.23 -16.34
C ALA A 51 -0.90 -13.39 -17.62
N ARG A 52 0.10 -12.54 -17.87
CA ARG A 52 0.18 -11.75 -19.11
C ARG A 52 0.36 -12.62 -20.34
N ARG A 53 1.27 -13.59 -20.29
CA ARG A 53 1.52 -14.54 -21.39
C ARG A 53 0.26 -15.30 -21.80
N LEU A 54 -0.52 -15.73 -20.80
CA LEU A 54 -1.77 -16.48 -21.01
C LEU A 54 -2.99 -15.57 -21.20
N LYS A 55 -2.81 -14.25 -21.14
CA LYS A 55 -3.90 -13.26 -21.21
C LYS A 55 -4.97 -13.46 -20.12
N VAL A 56 -4.57 -13.90 -18.94
CA VAL A 56 -5.44 -14.02 -17.77
C VAL A 56 -5.75 -12.62 -17.25
N PRO A 57 -7.01 -12.22 -17.15
CA PRO A 57 -7.38 -10.99 -16.41
C PRO A 57 -6.98 -11.16 -14.94
N LEU A 58 -5.88 -10.54 -14.55
CA LEU A 58 -5.33 -10.63 -13.20
C LEU A 58 -5.58 -9.34 -12.44
N MET A 59 -6.19 -9.44 -11.28
CA MET A 59 -6.32 -8.37 -10.32
C MET A 59 -5.81 -8.83 -8.96
N ALA A 60 -5.20 -7.95 -8.20
CA ALA A 60 -4.66 -8.28 -6.89
C ALA A 60 -4.70 -7.07 -5.97
N GLY A 61 -4.42 -7.27 -4.68
CA GLY A 61 -4.12 -6.18 -3.76
C GLY A 61 -4.90 -6.18 -2.46
N SER A 62 -4.75 -5.06 -1.77
CA SER A 62 -5.38 -4.74 -0.49
C SER A 62 -6.75 -4.09 -0.69
N SER A 63 -7.60 -4.19 0.32
CA SER A 63 -8.84 -3.41 0.38
C SER A 63 -8.61 -1.92 0.66
N LEU A 64 -7.47 -1.51 1.23
CA LEU A 64 -7.24 -0.11 1.60
C LEU A 64 -7.48 0.89 0.46
N PRO A 65 -7.01 0.68 -0.78
CA PRO A 65 -7.22 1.61 -1.88
C PRO A 65 -8.69 1.98 -2.13
N VAL A 66 -9.61 1.06 -1.89
CA VAL A 66 -11.05 1.20 -2.25
C VAL A 66 -11.94 1.67 -1.10
N LEU A 67 -11.38 1.90 0.10
CA LEU A 67 -12.14 2.21 1.30
C LEU A 67 -12.57 3.68 1.43
N TRP A 68 -13.34 3.92 2.49
CA TRP A 68 -13.70 5.28 2.91
C TRP A 68 -12.47 6.11 3.24
N ARG A 69 -12.52 7.38 2.91
CA ARG A 69 -11.52 8.38 3.30
C ARG A 69 -12.18 9.53 4.04
N TYR A 70 -11.60 9.91 5.17
CA TYR A 70 -12.11 10.99 6.00
C TYR A 70 -11.00 12.01 6.33
N PRO A 71 -11.10 13.24 5.79
CA PRO A 71 -12.08 13.71 4.80
C PRO A 71 -11.98 12.96 3.47
N ALA A 72 -13.06 12.99 2.68
CA ALA A 72 -13.17 12.35 1.37
C ALA A 72 -12.33 13.07 0.31
N VAL A 73 -11.01 12.94 0.40
CA VAL A 73 -10.04 13.57 -0.51
C VAL A 73 -9.15 12.53 -1.17
N ASP A 74 -8.69 12.87 -2.38
CA ASP A 74 -7.76 12.07 -3.16
C ASP A 74 -6.69 12.97 -3.77
N VAL A 75 -5.57 12.38 -4.17
CA VAL A 75 -4.57 13.07 -4.98
C VAL A 75 -5.21 13.42 -6.32
N ALA A 76 -5.17 14.68 -6.70
CA ALA A 76 -5.63 15.11 -8.02
C ALA A 76 -4.82 14.37 -9.09
N ARG A 77 -5.50 13.96 -10.17
CA ARG A 77 -4.80 13.31 -11.28
C ARG A 77 -3.79 14.30 -11.89
N ASP A 78 -2.62 13.78 -12.24
CA ASP A 78 -1.47 14.53 -12.73
C ASP A 78 -0.90 15.60 -11.76
N ALA A 79 -1.22 15.47 -10.47
CA ALA A 79 -0.59 16.31 -9.45
C ALA A 79 0.93 16.11 -9.41
N GLN A 80 1.67 17.21 -9.25
CA GLN A 80 3.11 17.15 -8.99
C GLN A 80 3.32 16.91 -7.49
N LEU A 81 3.47 15.66 -7.09
CA LEU A 81 3.71 15.29 -5.70
C LEU A 81 5.20 15.44 -5.34
N GLU A 82 5.46 15.96 -4.14
CA GLU A 82 6.81 16.12 -3.59
C GLU A 82 7.10 15.09 -2.50
N GLN A 83 6.13 14.86 -1.62
CA GLN A 83 6.29 13.94 -0.51
C GLN A 83 4.94 13.35 -0.08
N ILE A 84 4.98 12.09 0.36
CA ILE A 84 3.86 11.41 1.02
C ILE A 84 4.38 10.89 2.36
N VAL A 85 3.63 11.13 3.45
CA VAL A 85 3.91 10.57 4.78
C VAL A 85 2.65 9.84 5.25
N ALA A 86 2.81 8.56 5.57
CA ALA A 86 1.71 7.71 5.99
C ALA A 86 1.97 7.11 7.37
N VAL A 87 0.88 6.82 8.06
CA VAL A 87 0.87 6.16 9.37
C VAL A 87 0.24 4.77 9.23
N SER A 88 0.90 3.81 9.82
CA SER A 88 0.52 2.40 9.89
C SER A 88 0.69 1.87 11.31
N TYR A 89 0.27 0.65 11.51
CA TYR A 89 0.41 -0.04 12.79
C TYR A 89 0.57 -1.54 12.58
N HIS A 90 0.76 -2.31 13.65
CA HIS A 90 0.96 -3.75 13.66
C HIS A 90 2.33 -4.16 13.05
N THR A 91 2.40 -5.22 12.27
CA THR A 91 3.65 -5.77 11.74
C THR A 91 3.93 -5.36 10.30
N LEU A 92 5.20 -5.17 9.95
CA LEU A 92 5.58 -4.87 8.56
C LEU A 92 5.17 -5.98 7.59
N THR A 93 5.30 -7.25 7.98
CA THR A 93 5.00 -8.40 7.13
C THR A 93 3.52 -8.55 6.80
N ALA A 94 2.62 -8.14 7.68
CA ALA A 94 1.18 -8.26 7.48
C ALA A 94 0.54 -6.91 7.09
N TYR A 95 0.81 -5.85 7.86
CA TYR A 95 0.19 -4.54 7.70
C TYR A 95 1.00 -3.58 6.84
N GLY A 96 2.32 -3.77 6.76
CA GLY A 96 3.17 -2.96 5.89
C GLY A 96 2.76 -3.05 4.42
N PHE A 97 2.33 -4.22 3.94
CA PHE A 97 1.80 -4.36 2.59
C PHE A 97 0.55 -3.48 2.37
N HIS A 98 -0.39 -3.48 3.31
CA HIS A 98 -1.58 -2.63 3.21
C HIS A 98 -1.23 -1.15 3.15
N ALA A 99 -0.26 -0.72 3.96
CA ALA A 99 0.22 0.66 3.95
C ALA A 99 0.93 1.02 2.63
N LEU A 100 1.68 0.09 2.03
CA LEU A 100 2.27 0.27 0.71
C LEU A 100 1.19 0.44 -0.37
N GLU A 101 0.15 -0.37 -0.37
CA GLU A 101 -0.99 -0.25 -1.30
C GLU A 101 -1.74 1.08 -1.12
N MET A 102 -1.92 1.52 0.13
CA MET A 102 -2.50 2.82 0.45
C MET A 102 -1.68 3.96 -0.15
N VAL A 103 -0.37 3.95 0.03
CA VAL A 103 0.52 4.97 -0.51
C VAL A 103 0.58 4.89 -2.03
N GLN A 104 0.70 3.69 -2.58
CA GLN A 104 0.84 3.48 -4.02
C GLN A 104 -0.40 3.94 -4.80
N THR A 105 -1.61 3.73 -4.26
CA THR A 105 -2.84 4.21 -4.91
C THR A 105 -2.92 5.74 -5.02
N LEU A 106 -2.21 6.47 -4.16
CA LEU A 106 -2.06 7.93 -4.25
C LEU A 106 -0.90 8.31 -5.18
N ALA A 107 0.23 7.64 -5.05
CA ALA A 107 1.44 7.91 -5.82
C ALA A 107 1.24 7.69 -7.32
N GLU A 108 0.51 6.65 -7.74
CA GLU A 108 0.26 6.36 -9.16
C GLU A 108 -0.60 7.40 -9.88
N ARG A 109 -1.23 8.33 -9.14
CA ARG A 109 -2.05 9.42 -9.70
C ARG A 109 -1.23 10.65 -10.08
N ARG A 110 0.05 10.69 -9.70
CA ARG A 110 0.92 11.84 -9.95
C ARG A 110 1.21 12.04 -11.43
N LYS A 111 1.74 13.20 -11.76
CA LYS A 111 2.12 13.55 -13.13
C LYS A 111 3.06 12.49 -13.74
N GLY A 112 2.64 11.96 -14.87
CA GLY A 112 3.37 10.88 -15.54
C GLY A 112 2.93 9.46 -15.14
N GLY A 113 2.14 9.29 -14.08
CA GLY A 113 1.76 8.00 -13.54
C GLY A 113 2.86 7.40 -12.67
N GLU A 114 2.93 6.08 -12.58
CA GLU A 114 4.01 5.39 -11.89
C GLU A 114 5.28 5.35 -12.74
N THR A 115 6.42 5.72 -12.15
CA THR A 115 7.71 5.88 -12.82
C THR A 115 8.77 4.87 -12.38
N GLY A 116 8.43 4.02 -11.42
CA GLY A 116 9.34 3.05 -10.81
C GLY A 116 9.92 3.48 -9.47
N ILE A 117 10.38 2.50 -8.71
CA ILE A 117 11.05 2.70 -7.41
C ILE A 117 12.55 2.53 -7.61
N LYS A 118 13.32 3.56 -7.22
CA LYS A 118 14.77 3.57 -7.36
C LYS A 118 15.47 2.82 -6.25
N TRP A 119 15.03 3.03 -5.01
CA TRP A 119 15.55 2.35 -3.83
C TRP A 119 14.53 2.40 -2.68
N VAL A 120 14.71 1.51 -1.73
CA VAL A 120 13.95 1.47 -0.48
C VAL A 120 14.86 1.32 0.71
N GLN A 121 14.35 1.69 1.90
CA GLN A 121 15.06 1.53 3.17
C GLN A 121 14.06 1.33 4.31
N THR A 122 14.38 0.47 5.28
CA THR A 122 13.63 0.30 6.52
C THR A 122 14.51 0.72 7.69
N LEU A 123 14.04 1.66 8.50
CA LEU A 123 14.67 2.09 9.76
C LEU A 123 13.78 1.67 10.93
N GLU A 124 14.40 1.42 12.09
CA GLU A 124 13.69 1.01 13.31
C GLU A 124 14.21 1.80 14.53
N GLY A 125 13.37 1.88 15.57
CA GLY A 125 13.72 2.51 16.83
C GLY A 125 14.01 4.02 16.70
N GLU A 126 15.10 4.47 17.32
CA GLU A 126 15.47 5.89 17.36
C GLU A 126 15.79 6.47 15.98
N ALA A 127 16.32 5.67 15.06
CA ALA A 127 16.62 6.07 13.69
C ALA A 127 15.38 6.56 12.91
N VAL A 128 14.18 6.17 13.34
CA VAL A 128 12.91 6.68 12.77
C VAL A 128 12.78 8.19 13.01
N TRP A 129 13.07 8.64 14.22
CA TRP A 129 12.95 10.04 14.62
C TRP A 129 14.09 10.89 14.08
N GLU A 130 15.31 10.37 14.14
CA GLU A 130 16.46 11.01 13.51
C GLU A 130 16.25 11.24 11.99
N ALA A 131 15.57 10.33 11.30
CA ALA A 131 15.23 10.50 9.89
C ALA A 131 14.34 11.74 9.67
N GLY A 132 13.38 11.99 10.56
CA GLY A 132 12.57 13.21 10.54
C GLY A 132 13.39 14.47 10.79
N GLU A 133 14.27 14.44 11.79
CA GLU A 133 15.18 15.54 12.12
C GLU A 133 16.14 15.86 10.95
N LYS A 134 16.56 14.85 10.21
CA LYS A 134 17.41 14.98 9.01
C LYS A 134 16.63 15.29 7.72
N GLY A 135 15.30 15.50 7.80
CA GLY A 135 14.45 15.87 6.66
C GLY A 135 14.19 14.74 5.67
N VAL A 136 14.34 13.48 6.08
CA VAL A 136 13.96 12.32 5.25
C VAL A 136 12.46 12.30 5.03
N TYR A 137 11.69 12.64 6.05
CA TYR A 137 10.28 12.97 5.94
C TYR A 137 9.99 14.30 6.66
N ASP A 138 8.90 14.97 6.26
CA ASP A 138 8.47 16.21 6.91
C ASP A 138 7.65 15.87 8.17
N PRO A 139 8.11 16.27 9.37
CA PRO A 139 7.36 16.08 10.62
C PRO A 139 5.97 16.74 10.60
N LYS A 140 5.77 17.83 9.85
CA LYS A 140 4.46 18.48 9.70
C LYS A 140 3.47 17.61 8.93
N LEU A 141 3.95 16.86 7.92
CA LEU A 141 3.10 15.88 7.24
C LEU A 141 2.77 14.69 8.16
N LEU A 142 3.71 14.26 8.99
CA LEU A 142 3.42 13.24 10.01
C LEU A 142 2.34 13.72 10.98
N GLU A 143 2.43 14.95 11.49
CA GLU A 143 1.42 15.53 12.36
C GLU A 143 0.05 15.64 11.66
N ALA A 144 0.04 16.04 10.38
CA ALA A 144 -1.18 16.12 9.58
C ALA A 144 -1.83 14.73 9.38
N ALA A 145 -1.03 13.69 9.18
CA ALA A 145 -1.54 12.31 9.11
C ALA A 145 -2.05 11.84 10.48
N MET A 146 -1.28 12.06 11.55
CA MET A 146 -1.67 11.69 12.92
C MET A 146 -2.95 12.40 13.38
N SER A 147 -3.18 13.64 12.95
CA SER A 147 -4.40 14.40 13.31
C SER A 147 -5.68 13.81 12.70
N ARG A 148 -5.57 12.92 11.72
CA ARG A 148 -6.72 12.23 11.10
C ARG A 148 -7.14 10.98 11.87
N LEU A 149 -6.26 10.43 12.71
CA LEU A 149 -6.60 9.26 13.52
C LEU A 149 -7.63 9.63 14.58
N ARG A 150 -8.66 8.81 14.70
CA ARG A 150 -9.75 9.01 15.68
C ARG A 150 -9.39 8.51 17.06
N ASP A 151 -8.75 7.36 17.09
CA ASP A 151 -8.30 6.72 18.31
C ASP A 151 -6.81 6.99 18.53
N LEU A 152 -6.52 8.16 19.04
CA LEU A 152 -5.17 8.51 19.48
C LEU A 152 -4.88 7.85 20.83
N ARG A 153 -4.35 6.64 20.80
CA ARG A 153 -3.96 5.89 21.99
C ARG A 153 -2.82 6.53 22.80
N ARG A 154 -2.23 7.59 22.29
CA ARG A 154 -1.14 8.31 22.95
C ARG A 154 -1.56 9.07 24.20
N GLY A 155 -2.84 9.42 24.38
CA GLY A 155 -3.31 10.29 25.45
C GLY A 155 -2.60 11.66 25.39
N LYS A 156 -2.00 12.10 26.51
CA LYS A 156 -1.22 13.36 26.58
C LYS A 156 0.24 13.24 26.10
N ARG A 157 0.71 12.03 25.76
CA ARG A 157 2.08 11.80 25.28
C ARG A 157 2.24 12.31 23.84
N THR A 158 3.45 12.69 23.48
CA THR A 158 3.83 12.90 22.08
C THR A 158 3.76 11.60 21.29
N THR A 159 3.74 11.68 19.97
CA THR A 159 3.80 10.49 19.11
C THR A 159 5.03 9.64 19.39
N ARG A 160 6.21 10.28 19.57
CA ARG A 160 7.48 9.60 19.89
C ARG A 160 7.43 8.86 21.22
N GLU A 161 6.89 9.49 22.28
CA GLU A 161 6.77 8.87 23.61
C GLU A 161 5.78 7.70 23.64
N ALA A 162 4.75 7.73 22.81
CA ALA A 162 3.72 6.70 22.76
C ALA A 162 4.10 5.52 21.86
N ALA A 163 4.91 5.75 20.82
CA ALA A 163 5.27 4.75 19.84
C ALA A 163 6.14 3.65 20.44
N GLN A 164 5.71 2.40 20.25
CA GLN A 164 6.43 1.21 20.69
C GLN A 164 7.07 0.54 19.47
N ASN A 165 8.39 0.32 19.53
CA ASN A 165 9.14 -0.30 18.45
C ASN A 165 8.80 0.33 17.08
N PRO A 166 8.93 1.65 16.90
CA PRO A 166 8.58 2.32 15.68
C PRO A 166 9.44 1.82 14.52
N SER A 167 8.87 1.77 13.32
CA SER A 167 9.61 1.51 12.10
C SER A 167 9.18 2.48 11.00
N LEU A 168 10.11 2.76 10.09
CA LEU A 168 9.94 3.67 8.96
C LEU A 168 10.34 2.95 7.67
N MET A 169 9.40 2.79 6.76
CA MET A 169 9.66 2.39 5.39
C MET A 169 9.82 3.64 4.52
N ILE A 170 10.96 3.76 3.83
CA ILE A 170 11.27 4.85 2.90
C ILE A 170 11.26 4.29 1.50
N ILE A 171 10.51 4.92 0.62
CA ILE A 171 10.40 4.57 -0.79
C ILE A 171 10.83 5.81 -1.62
N GLN A 172 11.89 5.68 -2.38
CA GLN A 172 12.33 6.70 -3.31
C GLN A 172 11.96 6.33 -4.73
N TYR A 173 11.03 7.07 -5.31
CA TYR A 173 10.63 6.88 -6.70
C TYR A 173 11.63 7.48 -7.68
N SER A 174 11.61 7.00 -8.92
CA SER A 174 12.58 7.40 -9.95
C SER A 174 12.46 8.88 -10.37
N ASP A 175 11.27 9.47 -10.24
CA ASP A 175 10.99 10.88 -10.55
C ASP A 175 11.26 11.86 -9.41
N GLY A 176 11.77 11.36 -8.28
CA GLY A 176 12.12 12.19 -7.13
C GLY A 176 11.07 12.22 -6.01
N LEU A 177 9.83 11.75 -6.24
CA LEU A 177 8.86 11.59 -5.17
C LEU A 177 9.44 10.71 -4.06
N ARG A 178 9.23 11.10 -2.81
CA ARG A 178 9.55 10.27 -1.65
C ARG A 178 8.29 9.96 -0.86
N ALA A 179 8.10 8.68 -0.57
CA ALA A 179 7.09 8.24 0.38
C ALA A 179 7.76 7.67 1.64
N SER A 180 7.17 7.98 2.79
CA SER A 180 7.62 7.54 4.12
C SER A 180 6.42 6.99 4.87
N ILE A 181 6.50 5.73 5.31
CA ILE A 181 5.42 5.05 6.03
C ILE A 181 5.93 4.71 7.42
N LEU A 182 5.34 5.32 8.43
CA LEU A 182 5.69 5.10 9.83
C LEU A 182 4.73 4.09 10.46
N THR A 183 5.25 2.98 10.98
CA THR A 183 4.50 2.03 11.80
C THR A 183 4.66 2.43 13.26
N LEU A 184 3.58 2.89 13.89
CA LEU A 184 3.59 3.58 15.17
C LEU A 184 2.69 2.86 16.21
N ASN A 185 3.03 1.61 16.52
CA ASN A 185 2.33 0.83 17.54
C ASN A 185 2.31 1.59 18.88
N GLY A 186 1.19 1.55 19.58
CA GLY A 186 1.00 2.29 20.84
C GLY A 186 0.64 3.78 20.66
N ALA A 187 0.94 4.38 19.48
CA ALA A 187 0.50 5.73 19.12
C ALA A 187 -0.65 5.74 18.12
N ALA A 188 -0.72 4.72 17.25
CA ALA A 188 -1.72 4.58 16.19
C ALA A 188 -2.27 3.15 16.14
N ASN A 189 -3.51 3.01 15.68
CA ASN A 189 -4.19 1.74 15.39
C ASN A 189 -5.12 1.85 14.15
N GLU A 190 -4.91 2.87 13.36
CA GLU A 190 -5.62 3.14 12.11
C GLU A 190 -4.62 3.58 11.04
N TRP A 191 -5.04 3.63 9.77
CA TRP A 191 -4.23 4.11 8.67
C TRP A 191 -4.60 5.52 8.26
N SER A 192 -3.60 6.38 8.18
CA SER A 192 -3.76 7.73 7.67
C SER A 192 -2.59 8.14 6.79
N VAL A 193 -2.78 9.18 6.02
CA VAL A 193 -1.77 9.69 5.11
C VAL A 193 -1.90 11.18 4.93
N ALA A 194 -0.77 11.86 4.77
CA ALA A 194 -0.70 13.23 4.32
C ALA A 194 0.26 13.33 3.13
N TRP A 195 0.00 14.26 2.24
CA TRP A 195 0.87 14.51 1.11
C TRP A 195 1.04 16.00 0.83
N ARG A 196 2.15 16.34 0.19
CA ARG A 196 2.41 17.68 -0.30
C ARG A 196 2.59 17.65 -1.81
N ALA A 197 1.84 18.52 -2.49
CA ALA A 197 2.00 18.81 -3.89
C ALA A 197 2.91 20.04 -4.09
N LYS A 198 3.49 20.17 -5.27
CA LYS A 198 4.26 21.34 -5.67
C LYS A 198 3.45 22.61 -5.46
N GLY A 199 4.10 23.64 -4.91
CA GLY A 199 3.43 24.87 -4.49
C GLY A 199 2.97 24.86 -3.04
N GLY A 200 3.30 23.80 -2.27
CA GLY A 200 3.10 23.71 -0.83
C GLY A 200 1.71 23.28 -0.39
N LYS A 201 0.79 23.00 -1.32
CA LYS A 201 -0.54 22.48 -0.96
C LYS A 201 -0.40 21.11 -0.29
N THR A 202 -0.96 20.99 0.92
CA THR A 202 -1.01 19.76 1.70
C THR A 202 -2.44 19.32 1.90
N ASP A 203 -2.66 18.01 1.78
CA ASP A 203 -3.92 17.36 2.13
C ASP A 203 -3.61 16.13 2.98
N SER A 204 -4.60 15.65 3.75
CA SER A 204 -4.45 14.45 4.58
C SER A 204 -5.80 13.78 4.79
N THR A 205 -5.78 12.45 4.96
CA THR A 205 -7.00 11.67 5.16
C THR A 205 -6.73 10.41 5.96
N LEU A 206 -7.76 9.97 6.68
CA LEU A 206 -7.85 8.64 7.28
C LEU A 206 -8.36 7.66 6.23
N PHE A 207 -7.74 6.50 6.11
CA PHE A 207 -8.27 5.34 5.40
C PHE A 207 -8.99 4.44 6.40
N TRP A 208 -10.32 4.54 6.41
CA TRP A 208 -11.10 3.84 7.43
C TRP A 208 -11.45 2.43 7.00
N THR A 209 -10.91 1.46 7.75
CA THR A 209 -11.28 0.06 7.64
C THR A 209 -12.41 -0.23 8.62
N GLN A 210 -13.59 -0.55 8.14
CA GLN A 210 -14.67 -1.01 9.00
C GLN A 210 -14.42 -2.47 9.36
N GLU A 211 -13.61 -2.70 10.41
CA GLU A 211 -13.14 -4.03 10.82
C GLU A 211 -14.09 -4.79 11.77
N ALA A 212 -15.20 -4.16 12.18
CA ALA A 212 -16.25 -4.88 12.90
C ALA A 212 -17.12 -5.68 11.92
N ARG A 213 -17.75 -6.75 12.41
CA ARG A 213 -18.70 -7.51 11.58
C ARG A 213 -19.78 -6.59 11.00
N PRO A 214 -20.15 -6.70 9.71
CA PRO A 214 -19.82 -7.73 8.74
C PRO A 214 -18.50 -7.53 7.95
N PHE A 215 -17.54 -6.75 8.41
CA PHE A 215 -16.24 -6.50 7.75
C PHE A 215 -16.40 -5.87 6.36
N MET A 216 -17.12 -4.78 6.29
CA MET A 216 -17.47 -4.11 5.02
C MET A 216 -16.28 -3.63 4.20
N HIS A 217 -15.10 -3.56 4.79
CA HIS A 217 -13.88 -3.21 4.04
C HIS A 217 -13.55 -4.21 2.92
N PHE A 218 -14.11 -5.41 2.93
CA PHE A 218 -13.96 -6.35 1.81
C PHE A 218 -15.01 -6.15 0.71
N THR A 219 -16.15 -5.52 0.99
CA THR A 219 -17.24 -5.35 0.01
C THR A 219 -16.74 -4.68 -1.26
N TYR A 220 -16.09 -3.53 -1.13
CA TYR A 220 -15.65 -2.75 -2.31
C TYR A 220 -14.46 -3.37 -3.04
N LEU A 221 -13.68 -4.20 -2.36
CA LEU A 221 -12.66 -5.03 -3.00
C LEU A 221 -13.32 -6.11 -3.88
N LEU A 222 -14.37 -6.75 -3.34
CA LEU A 222 -15.14 -7.78 -4.06
C LEU A 222 -15.96 -7.17 -5.21
N ASP A 223 -16.52 -5.96 -5.06
CA ASP A 223 -17.18 -5.24 -6.15
C ASP A 223 -16.22 -5.01 -7.33
N GLY A 224 -14.96 -4.65 -7.03
CA GLY A 224 -13.92 -4.51 -8.05
C GLY A 224 -13.61 -5.84 -8.75
N PHE A 225 -13.58 -6.93 -8.00
CA PHE A 225 -13.38 -8.28 -8.56
C PHE A 225 -14.59 -8.72 -9.38
N GLU A 226 -15.81 -8.55 -8.88
CA GLU A 226 -17.03 -8.86 -9.60
C GLU A 226 -17.08 -8.13 -10.95
N LYS A 227 -16.77 -6.83 -10.96
CA LYS A 227 -16.67 -6.05 -12.19
C LYS A 227 -15.67 -6.65 -13.17
N MET A 228 -14.50 -7.11 -12.70
CA MET A 228 -13.54 -7.79 -13.57
C MET A 228 -14.12 -9.09 -14.15
N VAL A 229 -14.85 -9.87 -13.36
CA VAL A 229 -15.49 -11.10 -13.85
C VAL A 229 -16.53 -10.79 -14.94
N GLN A 230 -17.33 -9.74 -14.73
CA GLN A 230 -18.37 -9.32 -15.68
C GLN A 230 -17.81 -8.73 -16.98
N THR A 231 -16.70 -8.01 -16.91
CA THR A 231 -16.15 -7.27 -18.06
C THR A 231 -14.98 -7.97 -18.75
N GLY A 232 -14.36 -8.95 -18.08
CA GLY A 232 -13.10 -9.55 -18.52
C GLY A 232 -11.88 -8.62 -18.40
N GLN A 233 -12.02 -7.44 -17.75
CA GLN A 233 -10.97 -6.44 -17.61
C GLN A 233 -10.70 -6.13 -16.14
N PRO A 234 -9.43 -6.12 -15.69
CA PRO A 234 -9.09 -5.72 -14.33
C PRO A 234 -9.61 -4.31 -14.00
N THR A 235 -10.24 -4.15 -12.85
CA THR A 235 -10.76 -2.85 -12.39
C THR A 235 -9.64 -1.85 -12.06
N TRP A 236 -8.50 -2.36 -11.61
CA TRP A 236 -7.24 -1.61 -11.45
C TRP A 236 -6.06 -2.48 -11.90
N PRO A 237 -4.92 -1.85 -12.25
CA PRO A 237 -3.78 -2.58 -12.78
C PRO A 237 -3.13 -3.48 -11.73
N ALA A 238 -2.82 -4.72 -12.10
CA ALA A 238 -2.07 -5.64 -11.24
C ALA A 238 -0.63 -5.17 -10.99
N GLU A 239 -0.13 -4.26 -11.82
CA GLU A 239 1.17 -3.61 -11.69
C GLU A 239 1.32 -2.86 -10.37
N ARG A 240 0.23 -2.28 -9.83
CA ARG A 240 0.24 -1.68 -8.49
C ARG A 240 0.71 -2.69 -7.46
N THR A 241 0.05 -3.84 -7.44
CA THR A 241 0.33 -4.89 -6.47
C THR A 241 1.64 -5.62 -6.75
N LEU A 242 2.07 -5.70 -8.02
CA LEU A 242 3.41 -6.17 -8.35
C LEU A 242 4.49 -5.26 -7.76
N MET A 243 4.34 -3.95 -7.93
CA MET A 243 5.23 -2.93 -7.38
C MET A 243 5.33 -3.02 -5.86
N THR A 244 4.18 -3.06 -5.18
CA THR A 244 4.12 -3.11 -3.71
C THR A 244 4.58 -4.44 -3.14
N SER A 245 4.38 -5.57 -3.85
CA SER A 245 4.95 -6.87 -3.48
C SER A 245 6.48 -6.85 -3.50
N GLY A 246 7.06 -6.34 -4.58
CA GLY A 246 8.52 -6.22 -4.71
C GLY A 246 9.10 -5.18 -3.75
N ALA A 247 8.40 -4.08 -3.49
CA ALA A 247 8.82 -3.08 -2.51
C ALA A 247 8.84 -3.66 -1.09
N LEU A 248 7.82 -4.44 -0.70
CA LEU A 248 7.81 -5.10 0.61
C LEU A 248 8.99 -6.08 0.76
N ASP A 249 9.25 -6.91 -0.24
CA ASP A 249 10.36 -7.86 -0.23
C ASP A 249 11.72 -7.15 -0.04
N ALA A 250 11.94 -6.05 -0.78
CA ALA A 250 13.14 -5.23 -0.66
C ALA A 250 13.22 -4.49 0.70
N LEU A 251 12.09 -4.02 1.26
CA LEU A 251 12.03 -3.38 2.57
C LEU A 251 12.33 -4.37 3.71
N LEU A 252 11.81 -5.60 3.62
CA LEU A 252 12.14 -6.66 4.57
C LEU A 252 13.60 -7.08 4.45
N THR A 253 14.14 -7.10 3.23
CA THR A 253 15.58 -7.29 2.99
C THR A 253 16.39 -6.18 3.66
N SER A 254 16.02 -4.90 3.48
CA SER A 254 16.66 -3.76 4.16
C SER A 254 16.70 -3.96 5.68
N LYS A 255 15.59 -4.41 6.27
CA LYS A 255 15.53 -4.70 7.71
C LYS A 255 16.56 -5.77 8.12
N THR A 256 16.70 -6.85 7.36
CA THR A 256 17.70 -7.90 7.67
C THR A 256 19.15 -7.42 7.50
N TYR A 257 19.36 -6.36 6.71
CA TYR A 257 20.64 -5.67 6.54
C TYR A 257 20.79 -4.45 7.46
N ASN A 258 20.22 -4.51 8.66
CA ASN A 258 20.32 -3.45 9.69
C ASN A 258 19.92 -2.05 9.18
N GLY A 259 18.90 -1.98 8.34
CA GLY A 259 18.41 -0.71 7.78
C GLY A 259 19.27 -0.21 6.61
N GLY A 260 20.07 -1.06 5.99
CA GLY A 260 20.80 -0.73 4.77
C GLY A 260 19.85 -0.39 3.62
N ARG A 261 20.22 0.61 2.83
CA ARG A 261 19.48 0.98 1.62
C ARG A 261 19.60 -0.14 0.58
N ILE A 262 18.46 -0.49 -0.05
CA ILE A 262 18.38 -1.51 -1.11
C ILE A 262 18.02 -0.82 -2.42
N GLU A 263 18.92 -0.86 -3.39
CA GLU A 263 18.64 -0.45 -4.77
C GLU A 263 17.68 -1.45 -5.41
N THR A 264 16.68 -0.94 -6.14
CA THR A 264 15.59 -1.75 -6.69
C THR A 264 15.47 -1.63 -8.22
N PRO A 265 16.51 -1.98 -8.99
CA PRO A 265 16.47 -1.89 -10.46
C PRO A 265 15.35 -2.73 -11.06
N HIS A 266 14.94 -3.81 -10.39
CA HIS A 266 13.83 -4.67 -10.80
C HIS A 266 12.46 -3.99 -10.65
N LEU A 267 12.34 -2.94 -9.83
CA LEU A 267 11.12 -2.13 -9.69
C LEU A 267 11.15 -0.87 -10.57
N ASN A 268 12.12 -0.75 -11.46
CA ASN A 268 12.18 0.36 -12.41
C ASN A 268 11.29 0.06 -13.63
N PHE A 269 9.98 -0.02 -13.41
CA PHE A 269 8.98 -0.11 -14.46
C PHE A 269 7.86 0.89 -14.21
N SER A 270 7.22 1.32 -15.30
CA SER A 270 6.15 2.30 -15.28
C SER A 270 4.81 1.67 -15.61
N TYR A 271 3.74 2.23 -15.05
CA TYR A 271 2.36 1.92 -15.45
C TYR A 271 1.46 3.14 -15.26
N ARG A 272 0.28 3.08 -15.86
CA ARG A 272 -0.78 4.06 -15.63
C ARG A 272 -2.02 3.35 -15.11
N SER A 273 -2.71 3.99 -14.19
CA SER A 273 -3.98 3.53 -13.66
C SER A 273 -5.06 4.52 -14.05
N ASP A 274 -6.08 4.07 -14.77
CA ASP A 274 -7.27 4.87 -15.08
C ASP A 274 -8.34 4.76 -13.98
N TRP A 275 -8.10 3.88 -13.01
CA TRP A 275 -8.99 3.72 -11.88
C TRP A 275 -9.06 5.01 -11.04
N ASN A 276 -10.28 5.41 -10.70
CA ASN A 276 -10.55 6.54 -9.84
C ASN A 276 -11.29 6.08 -8.60
N TRP A 277 -10.72 6.41 -7.45
CA TRP A 277 -11.41 6.22 -6.20
C TRP A 277 -12.68 7.06 -6.13
N LYS A 278 -13.72 6.49 -5.55
CA LYS A 278 -14.95 7.17 -5.15
C LYS A 278 -15.23 6.82 -3.71
N GLN A 279 -15.69 7.81 -2.94
CA GLN A 279 -16.12 7.56 -1.57
C GLN A 279 -17.22 6.49 -1.59
N PRO A 280 -17.04 5.36 -0.90
CA PRO A 280 -18.12 4.39 -0.75
C PRO A 280 -19.34 5.00 -0.07
N PRO A 281 -20.55 4.43 -0.26
CA PRO A 281 -21.74 4.83 0.49
C PRO A 281 -21.50 4.72 2.00
N ASP A 282 -22.20 5.53 2.78
CA ASP A 282 -22.11 5.46 4.23
C ASP A 282 -22.47 4.06 4.75
N PRO A 283 -21.74 3.59 5.78
CA PRO A 283 -22.02 2.28 6.36
C PRO A 283 -23.44 2.26 6.96
N PRO A 284 -24.07 1.07 7.11
CA PRO A 284 -25.38 0.93 7.70
C PRO A 284 -25.49 1.61 9.08
N PRO A 285 -26.70 2.03 9.52
CA PRO A 285 -26.94 2.58 10.85
C PRO A 285 -26.33 1.72 11.96
N GLY A 286 -25.82 2.34 13.01
CA GLY A 286 -25.11 1.66 14.10
C GLY A 286 -23.61 1.41 13.82
N ARG A 287 -23.12 1.87 12.70
CA ARG A 287 -21.69 1.88 12.35
C ARG A 287 -21.18 3.31 12.43
N PRO A 288 -20.47 3.70 13.50
CA PRO A 288 -20.04 5.09 13.67
C PRO A 288 -19.12 5.51 12.53
N ILE A 289 -19.46 6.63 11.90
CA ILE A 289 -18.66 7.25 10.86
C ILE A 289 -17.60 8.14 11.52
N PRO A 290 -16.36 8.12 11.04
CA PRO A 290 -15.32 8.99 11.55
C PRO A 290 -15.69 10.48 11.44
N GLY A 291 -15.61 11.21 12.54
CA GLY A 291 -15.83 12.66 12.57
C GLY A 291 -17.31 13.11 12.69
N GLN A 292 -18.22 12.16 12.94
CA GLN A 292 -19.59 12.44 13.33
C GLN A 292 -19.83 12.22 14.82
#